data_31eab692348275dc1c3b769079d67cb0
#
_entry.id   31eab692348275dc1c3b769079d67cb0
#
_cell.length_a   1.000
_cell.length_b   1.000
_cell.length_c   1.000
_cell.angle_alpha   90.00
_cell.angle_beta   90.00
_cell.angle_gamma   90.00
#
_symmetry.space_group_name_H-M   'P 1'
#
loop_
_entity.id
_entity.type
_entity.pdbx_description
1 polymer ?
#
loop_
_entity_poly.entity_id
_entity_poly.type
_entity_poly.pdbx_seq_one_letter_code
_entity_poly.pdbx_strand_id
1 'polypeptide(L)'
;MYIGELASLTGATPKAIRHYEKLGLLPVAKRKGNYRIYEEIDVQSVKMIRLAQAVGFSLSELYDLSALKYKNNRFPVEVAQQLIQKKNQQIIEQKKALNRLQEDLKQLEDEIIQTYITHKIPA
;
A
#
# COMPACT_ATOMS: atom_id res chain seq x y z
N MET A 1 -15.03 0.01 21.94
CA MET A 1 -14.60 1.43 21.86
C MET A 1 -15.38 2.18 20.80
N TYR A 2 -15.45 3.48 20.92
CA TYR A 2 -16.05 4.34 19.91
C TYR A 2 -15.07 4.66 18.78
N ILE A 3 -15.58 5.19 17.67
CA ILE A 3 -14.77 5.45 16.47
C ILE A 3 -13.60 6.41 16.72
N GLY A 4 -13.77 7.38 17.62
CA GLY A 4 -12.69 8.33 17.96
C GLY A 4 -11.48 7.64 18.57
N GLU A 5 -11.69 6.68 19.45
CA GLU A 5 -10.62 5.89 20.06
C GLU A 5 -9.96 4.99 19.02
N LEU A 6 -10.75 4.30 18.18
CA LEU A 6 -10.23 3.49 17.09
C LEU A 6 -9.36 4.31 16.14
N ALA A 7 -9.84 5.50 15.77
CA ALA A 7 -9.08 6.44 14.93
C ALA A 7 -7.76 6.82 15.59
N SER A 8 -7.79 7.17 16.88
CA SER A 8 -6.60 7.54 17.64
C SER A 8 -5.57 6.41 17.71
N LEU A 9 -6.01 5.19 17.95
CA LEU A 9 -5.12 4.02 18.08
C LEU A 9 -4.51 3.59 16.75
N THR A 10 -5.17 3.85 15.64
CA THR A 10 -4.74 3.37 14.31
C THR A 10 -4.13 4.47 13.44
N GLY A 11 -4.36 5.73 13.79
CA GLY A 11 -3.99 6.87 12.96
C GLY A 11 -4.90 7.07 11.73
N ALA A 12 -5.93 6.23 11.54
CA ALA A 12 -6.93 6.45 10.51
C ALA A 12 -7.91 7.52 10.94
N THR A 13 -8.47 8.25 9.97
CA THR A 13 -9.56 9.19 10.27
C THR A 13 -10.87 8.45 10.48
N PRO A 14 -11.82 9.00 11.26
CA PRO A 14 -13.16 8.42 11.35
C PRO A 14 -13.83 8.23 9.98
N LYS A 15 -13.62 9.16 9.06
CA LYS A 15 -14.12 9.06 7.69
C LYS A 15 -13.56 7.85 6.96
N ALA A 16 -12.25 7.61 7.08
CA ALA A 16 -11.61 6.44 6.47
C ALA A 16 -12.17 5.14 7.04
N ILE A 17 -12.32 5.06 8.37
CA ILE A 17 -12.87 3.88 9.05
C ILE A 17 -14.29 3.57 8.55
N ARG A 18 -15.15 4.59 8.45
CA ARG A 18 -16.50 4.44 7.92
C ARG A 18 -16.49 3.97 6.46
N HIS A 19 -15.52 4.45 5.68
CA HIS A 19 -15.34 4.03 4.30
C HIS A 19 -14.91 2.56 4.20
N TYR A 20 -13.98 2.12 5.04
CA TYR A 20 -13.57 0.71 5.11
C TYR A 20 -14.76 -0.20 5.45
N GLU A 21 -15.57 0.21 6.42
CA GLU A 21 -16.80 -0.51 6.81
C GLU A 21 -17.77 -0.60 5.63
N LYS A 22 -17.99 0.52 4.94
CA LYS A 22 -18.88 0.58 3.77
C LYS A 22 -18.40 -0.32 2.63
N LEU A 23 -17.09 -0.44 2.43
CA LEU A 23 -16.50 -1.31 1.40
C LEU A 23 -16.44 -2.78 1.82
N GLY A 24 -16.87 -3.13 3.03
CA GLY A 24 -16.80 -4.50 3.51
C GLY A 24 -15.42 -4.96 3.96
N LEU A 25 -14.47 -4.05 4.13
CA LEU A 25 -13.13 -4.36 4.64
C LEU A 25 -13.12 -4.58 6.15
N LEU A 26 -14.09 -4.01 6.84
CA LEU A 26 -14.36 -4.24 8.26
C LEU A 26 -15.75 -4.80 8.41
N PRO A 27 -16.01 -5.64 9.44
CA PRO A 27 -17.37 -6.03 9.79
C PRO A 27 -18.20 -4.79 10.11
N VAL A 28 -19.49 -4.88 9.87
CA VAL A 28 -20.41 -3.80 10.28
C VAL A 28 -20.34 -3.68 11.80
N ALA A 29 -20.03 -2.48 12.28
CA ALA A 29 -19.89 -2.23 13.71
C ALA A 29 -21.22 -2.43 14.43
N LYS A 30 -21.15 -3.05 15.60
CA LYS A 30 -22.30 -3.09 16.52
C LYS A 30 -22.61 -1.66 16.96
N ARG A 31 -23.87 -1.38 17.28
CA ARG A 31 -24.31 -0.05 17.68
C ARG A 31 -24.83 -0.06 19.12
N LYS A 32 -24.47 1.03 19.83
CA LYS A 32 -25.11 1.38 21.10
C LYS A 32 -25.84 2.69 20.88
N GLY A 33 -27.17 2.62 20.74
CA GLY A 33 -27.93 3.78 20.30
C GLY A 33 -27.53 4.22 18.88
N ASN A 34 -27.11 5.47 18.73
CA ASN A 34 -26.65 6.03 17.46
C ASN A 34 -25.15 5.87 17.23
N TYR A 35 -24.43 5.25 18.17
CA TYR A 35 -22.97 5.17 18.12
C TYR A 35 -22.48 3.79 17.69
N ARG A 36 -21.45 3.77 16.84
CA ARG A 36 -20.74 2.54 16.47
C ARG A 36 -19.82 2.11 17.60
N ILE A 37 -19.78 0.80 17.87
CA ILE A 37 -18.90 0.19 18.87
C ILE A 37 -17.94 -0.74 18.14
N TYR A 38 -16.65 -0.54 18.37
CA TYR A 38 -15.56 -1.33 17.76
C TYR A 38 -14.84 -2.16 18.81
N GLU A 39 -14.17 -3.20 18.36
CA GLU A 39 -13.45 -4.17 19.19
C GLU A 39 -11.94 -4.11 18.91
N GLU A 40 -11.13 -4.78 19.74
CA GLU A 40 -9.68 -4.85 19.56
C GLU A 40 -9.26 -5.42 18.20
N ILE A 41 -10.01 -6.39 17.67
CA ILE A 41 -9.72 -6.95 16.35
C ILE A 41 -9.83 -5.88 15.25
N ASP A 42 -10.69 -4.91 15.43
CA ASP A 42 -10.84 -3.81 14.47
C ASP A 42 -9.60 -2.93 14.43
N VAL A 43 -8.91 -2.76 15.56
CA VAL A 43 -7.62 -2.04 15.61
C VAL A 43 -6.61 -2.72 14.70
N GLN A 44 -6.47 -4.04 14.81
CA GLN A 44 -5.54 -4.80 13.98
C GLN A 44 -5.92 -4.72 12.50
N SER A 45 -7.20 -4.88 12.20
CA SER A 45 -7.70 -4.83 10.82
C SER A 45 -7.45 -3.47 10.17
N VAL A 46 -7.75 -2.37 10.86
CA VAL A 46 -7.50 -1.02 10.34
C VAL A 46 -6.02 -0.77 10.13
N LYS A 47 -5.17 -1.19 11.08
CA LYS A 47 -3.71 -1.06 10.91
C LYS A 47 -3.20 -1.81 9.70
N MET A 48 -3.67 -3.03 9.46
CA MET A 48 -3.29 -3.82 8.28
C MET A 48 -3.76 -3.17 6.98
N ILE A 49 -4.98 -2.65 6.93
CA ILE A 49 -5.51 -1.95 5.77
C ILE A 49 -4.63 -0.73 5.45
N ARG A 50 -4.30 0.06 6.46
CA ARG A 50 -3.44 1.24 6.26
C ARG A 50 -2.05 0.88 5.79
N LEU A 51 -1.44 -0.15 6.37
CA LEU A 51 -0.14 -0.63 5.95
C LEU A 51 -0.17 -1.11 4.49
N ALA A 52 -1.19 -1.87 4.12
CA ALA A 52 -1.37 -2.35 2.75
C ALA A 52 -1.48 -1.19 1.76
N GLN A 53 -2.27 -0.16 2.08
CA GLN A 53 -2.36 1.04 1.25
C GLN A 53 -1.02 1.76 1.14
N ALA A 54 -0.29 1.86 2.23
CA ALA A 54 1.02 2.53 2.25
C ALA A 54 2.06 1.84 1.37
N VAL A 55 1.96 0.52 1.20
CA VAL A 55 2.86 -0.24 0.33
C VAL A 55 2.31 -0.46 -1.08
N GLY A 56 1.22 0.23 -1.42
CA GLY A 56 0.74 0.31 -2.81
C GLY A 56 -0.44 -0.57 -3.18
N PHE A 57 -1.12 -1.19 -2.21
CA PHE A 57 -2.38 -1.88 -2.49
C PHE A 57 -3.53 -0.89 -2.58
N SER A 58 -4.37 -1.07 -3.59
CA SER A 58 -5.61 -0.30 -3.71
C SER A 58 -6.70 -0.87 -2.81
N LEU A 59 -7.69 -0.05 -2.49
CA LEU A 59 -8.86 -0.53 -1.75
C LEU A 59 -9.63 -1.59 -2.53
N SER A 60 -9.63 -1.52 -3.86
CA SER A 60 -10.24 -2.53 -4.73
C SER A 60 -9.55 -3.89 -4.58
N GLU A 61 -8.22 -3.93 -4.55
CA GLU A 61 -7.46 -5.16 -4.32
C GLU A 61 -7.76 -5.74 -2.94
N LEU A 62 -7.86 -4.89 -1.91
CA LEU A 62 -8.20 -5.31 -0.55
C LEU A 62 -9.63 -5.81 -0.45
N TYR A 63 -10.56 -5.20 -1.17
CA TYR A 63 -11.93 -5.65 -1.26
C TYR A 63 -12.01 -7.08 -1.82
N ASP A 64 -11.28 -7.37 -2.87
CA ASP A 64 -11.25 -8.71 -3.48
C ASP A 64 -10.76 -9.77 -2.50
N LEU A 65 -9.75 -9.47 -1.68
CA LEU A 65 -9.30 -10.35 -0.60
C LEU A 65 -10.38 -10.57 0.45
N SER A 66 -11.08 -9.52 0.84
CA SER A 66 -12.18 -9.60 1.81
C SER A 66 -13.33 -10.45 1.28
N ALA A 67 -13.67 -10.33 -0.01
CA ALA A 67 -14.69 -11.14 -0.65
C ALA A 67 -14.34 -12.63 -0.59
N LEU A 68 -13.07 -12.99 -0.80
CA LEU A 68 -12.60 -14.37 -0.67
C LEU A 68 -12.72 -14.88 0.78
N LYS A 69 -12.43 -14.03 1.77
CA LYS A 69 -12.61 -14.38 3.18
C LYS A 69 -14.06 -14.76 3.47
N TYR A 70 -15.01 -13.96 3.02
CA TYR A 70 -16.44 -14.26 3.24
C TYR A 70 -16.88 -15.52 2.51
N LYS A 71 -16.40 -15.74 1.28
CA LYS A 71 -16.73 -16.91 0.49
C LYS A 71 -16.21 -18.21 1.11
N ASN A 72 -14.97 -18.21 1.60
CA ASN A 72 -14.27 -19.39 2.08
C ASN A 72 -14.27 -19.53 3.60
N ASN A 73 -14.90 -18.60 4.30
CA ASN A 73 -14.95 -18.53 5.77
C ASN A 73 -13.57 -18.55 6.45
N ARG A 74 -12.54 -18.06 5.74
CA ARG A 74 -11.19 -17.87 6.30
C ARG A 74 -10.46 -16.82 5.49
N PHE A 75 -9.47 -16.18 6.11
CA PHE A 75 -8.63 -15.22 5.40
C PHE A 75 -7.74 -15.94 4.38
N PRO A 76 -7.70 -15.47 3.12
CA PRO A 76 -6.95 -16.15 2.05
C PRO A 76 -5.46 -15.79 2.10
N VAL A 77 -4.72 -16.36 3.07
CA VAL A 77 -3.30 -16.05 3.31
C VAL A 77 -2.46 -16.31 2.06
N GLU A 78 -2.70 -17.41 1.38
CA GLU A 78 -1.95 -17.81 0.19
C GLU A 78 -2.10 -16.82 -0.95
N VAL A 79 -3.33 -16.32 -1.17
CA VAL A 79 -3.62 -15.30 -2.18
C VAL A 79 -2.94 -13.97 -1.81
N ALA A 80 -3.02 -13.58 -0.54
CA ALA A 80 -2.35 -12.38 -0.05
C ALA A 80 -0.83 -12.45 -0.26
N GLN A 81 -0.22 -13.60 0.04
CA GLN A 81 1.22 -13.81 -0.18
C GLN A 81 1.59 -13.68 -1.66
N GLN A 82 0.78 -14.24 -2.57
CA GLN A 82 1.01 -14.12 -4.02
C GLN A 82 0.94 -12.67 -4.49
N LEU A 83 -0.04 -11.91 -3.99
CA LEU A 83 -0.16 -10.49 -4.31
C LEU A 83 1.01 -9.67 -3.80
N ILE A 84 1.50 -9.95 -2.60
CA ILE A 84 2.68 -9.30 -2.02
C ILE A 84 3.92 -9.64 -2.85
N GLN A 85 4.11 -10.89 -3.24
CA GLN A 85 5.23 -11.31 -4.08
C GLN A 85 5.20 -10.62 -5.45
N LYS A 86 4.02 -10.49 -6.04
CA LYS A 86 3.85 -9.78 -7.31
C LYS A 86 4.24 -8.31 -7.18
N LYS A 87 3.80 -7.63 -6.12
CA LYS A 87 4.19 -6.24 -5.88
C LYS A 87 5.69 -6.10 -5.65
N ASN A 88 6.29 -7.02 -4.90
CA ASN A 88 7.73 -7.01 -4.67
C ASN A 88 8.51 -7.20 -5.98
N GLN A 89 8.03 -8.08 -6.86
CA GLN A 89 8.65 -8.27 -8.17
C GLN A 89 8.57 -6.99 -9.02
N GLN A 90 7.46 -6.28 -8.98
CA GLN A 90 7.33 -4.98 -9.66
C GLN A 90 8.34 -3.96 -9.13
N ILE A 91 8.55 -3.93 -7.81
CA ILE A 91 9.56 -3.05 -7.18
C ILE A 91 10.96 -3.42 -7.64
N ILE A 92 11.28 -4.71 -7.70
CA ILE A 92 12.58 -5.19 -8.21
C ILE A 92 12.82 -4.70 -9.63
N GLU A 93 11.82 -4.80 -10.50
CA GLU A 93 11.93 -4.33 -11.89
C GLU A 93 12.09 -2.81 -11.96
N GLN A 94 11.37 -2.06 -11.12
CA GLN A 94 11.51 -0.61 -11.04
C GLN A 94 12.91 -0.20 -10.58
N LYS A 95 13.47 -0.90 -9.59
CA LYS A 95 14.86 -0.66 -9.15
C LYS A 95 15.86 -0.88 -10.26
N LYS A 96 15.71 -1.95 -11.04
CA LYS A 96 16.58 -2.24 -12.19
C LYS A 96 16.50 -1.13 -13.22
N ALA A 97 15.29 -0.65 -13.52
CA ALA A 97 15.09 0.43 -14.47
C ALA A 97 15.76 1.73 -14.01
N LEU A 98 15.61 2.06 -12.71
CA LEU A 98 16.24 3.24 -12.12
C LEU A 98 17.78 3.12 -12.14
N ASN A 99 18.32 1.94 -11.85
CA ASN A 99 19.77 1.71 -11.91
C ASN A 99 20.31 1.93 -13.32
N ARG A 100 19.59 1.48 -14.36
CA ARG A 100 19.98 1.73 -15.75
C ARG A 100 20.00 3.21 -16.08
N LEU A 101 18.99 3.96 -15.62
CA LEU A 101 18.97 5.41 -15.80
C LEU A 101 20.17 6.09 -15.15
N GLN A 102 20.57 5.66 -13.97
CA GLN A 102 21.76 6.19 -13.30
C GLN A 102 23.03 5.89 -14.10
N GLU A 103 23.16 4.68 -14.63
CA GLU A 103 24.28 4.30 -15.49
C GLU A 103 24.31 5.15 -16.77
N ASP A 104 23.16 5.36 -17.40
CA ASP A 104 23.02 6.18 -18.60
C ASP A 104 23.39 7.64 -18.33
N LEU A 105 22.99 8.18 -17.18
CA LEU A 105 23.37 9.54 -16.77
C LEU A 105 24.89 9.67 -16.60
N LYS A 106 25.52 8.68 -16.02
CA LYS A 106 26.98 8.66 -15.85
C LYS A 106 27.66 8.59 -17.20
N GLN A 107 27.18 7.75 -18.10
CA GLN A 107 27.70 7.65 -19.46
C GLN A 107 27.61 9.00 -20.20
N LEU A 108 26.46 9.69 -20.07
CA LEU A 108 26.28 11.02 -20.66
C LEU A 108 27.31 12.00 -20.11
N GLU A 109 27.53 12.02 -18.80
CA GLU A 109 28.53 12.87 -18.18
C GLU A 109 29.93 12.58 -18.73
N ASP A 110 30.32 11.30 -18.81
CA ASP A 110 31.59 10.87 -19.32
C ASP A 110 31.79 11.30 -20.79
N GLU A 111 30.76 11.17 -21.62
CA GLU A 111 30.80 11.59 -23.02
C GLU A 111 30.92 13.11 -23.17
N ILE A 112 30.24 13.87 -22.33
CA ILE A 112 30.38 15.34 -22.33
C ILE A 112 31.81 15.73 -21.96
N ILE A 113 32.36 15.12 -20.92
CA ILE A 113 33.75 15.38 -20.50
C ILE A 113 34.75 15.02 -21.62
N GLN A 114 34.57 13.84 -22.20
CA GLN A 114 35.43 13.39 -23.32
C GLN A 114 35.35 14.34 -24.51
N THR A 115 34.13 14.73 -24.89
CA THR A 115 33.88 15.54 -26.09
C THR A 115 34.37 16.98 -25.92
N TYR A 116 34.03 17.65 -24.82
CA TYR A 116 34.25 19.10 -24.67
C TYR A 116 35.40 19.49 -23.81
N ILE A 117 35.95 18.58 -23.02
CA ILE A 117 37.11 18.86 -22.17
C ILE A 117 38.37 18.16 -22.71
N THR A 118 38.34 16.84 -22.82
CA THR A 118 39.51 16.04 -23.22
C THR A 118 39.88 16.25 -24.70
N HIS A 119 38.87 16.29 -25.59
CA HIS A 119 39.07 16.51 -27.02
C HIS A 119 39.03 17.99 -27.42
N LYS A 120 38.83 18.91 -26.47
CA LYS A 120 38.82 20.35 -26.65
C LYS A 120 37.85 20.84 -27.72
N ILE A 121 36.69 20.20 -27.85
CA ILE A 121 35.60 20.67 -28.69
C ILE A 121 34.91 21.80 -27.93
N PRO A 122 34.72 23.00 -28.51
CA PRO A 122 34.02 24.10 -27.83
C PRO A 122 32.60 23.71 -27.48
N ALA A 123 32.17 24.11 -26.29
CA ALA A 123 30.77 23.87 -25.84
C ALA A 123 29.81 24.81 -26.59
#